data_30d65ebf7d5de0536d0856927631e4c7
#
_entry.id   30d65ebf7d5de0536d0856927631e4c7
#
_cell.length_a   1.000
_cell.length_b   1.000
_cell.length_c   1.000
_cell.angle_alpha   90.00
_cell.angle_beta   90.00
_cell.angle_gamma   90.00
#
_symmetry.space_group_name_H-M   'P 1'
#
loop_
_entity.id
_entity.type
_entity.pdbx_description
1 polymer ?
#
loop_
_entity_poly.entity_id
_entity_poly.type
_entity_poly.pdbx_seq_one_letter_code
_entity_poly.pdbx_strand_id
1 'polypeptide(L)'
;MSTESKRFLNSLDGRVAEIIENCVSCGACADVCPTPELANIQTIGSVDLVEGVLDILRNVEVKEESKVWSEKCCGSGFCQSACDYGINPRFMLAMARKALNGKKPKEMRRDTGKNAFKKMSRGVRVLSRLQLHPKILEKISPRSHPKLETPPDVVFYTGCNMLKTPHIGLLCLDVLDRLNLTYEVHGGPSNCCGILQFRPGDTENAGRQALKTIDRLTQTNSSKVLSWCPTCQIQFTEVAKPSLKLNSENSFEMTMFPVFLAENLDKLKPLLVNKVNKRVAIHEYAGELGVMDSVRTLLKLVPGIELVELGHKSAGYTGTALAEMKDYQKQTIAKTLQKAEDMEVDILVGVYHNDHREFSGHEAAWNFKVSNYMEILGESIGVDRPDIFKQLKLMGDVDAIISSASDLIKGHNLSLSEVREVVISDMLNDQQLPVDRSLHP
;
A
#
# COMPACT_ATOMS: atom_id res chain seq x y z
N MET A 1 28.08 -4.31 9.60
CA MET A 1 27.10 -3.31 9.10
C MET A 1 27.68 -2.71 7.83
N SER A 2 26.90 -2.70 6.69
CA SER A 2 27.38 -2.11 5.43
C SER A 2 27.47 -0.59 5.52
N THR A 3 28.18 0.05 4.58
CA THR A 3 28.31 1.51 4.50
C THR A 3 26.95 2.18 4.30
N GLU A 4 26.08 1.57 3.45
CA GLU A 4 24.73 2.04 3.19
C GLU A 4 23.87 1.99 4.47
N SER A 5 23.94 0.89 5.22
CA SER A 5 23.19 0.77 6.48
C SER A 5 23.62 1.82 7.50
N LYS A 6 24.93 2.10 7.60
CA LYS A 6 25.45 3.18 8.47
C LYS A 6 24.91 4.55 8.06
N ARG A 7 24.99 4.86 6.76
CA ARG A 7 24.50 6.11 6.20
C ARG A 7 23.00 6.30 6.45
N PHE A 8 22.20 5.24 6.22
CA PHE A 8 20.77 5.26 6.49
C PHE A 8 20.48 5.57 7.96
N LEU A 9 21.12 4.86 8.89
CA LEU A 9 20.91 5.07 10.33
C LEU A 9 21.32 6.47 10.76
N ASN A 10 22.50 6.94 10.33
CA ASN A 10 22.97 8.30 10.64
C ASN A 10 22.00 9.38 10.14
N SER A 11 21.42 9.18 8.95
CA SER A 11 20.40 10.10 8.43
C SER A 11 19.12 10.11 9.27
N LEU A 12 18.66 8.93 9.71
CA LEU A 12 17.50 8.86 10.59
C LEU A 12 17.76 9.57 11.92
N ASP A 13 18.92 9.33 12.53
CA ASP A 13 19.28 9.89 13.83
C ASP A 13 19.52 11.41 13.73
N GLY A 14 20.12 11.90 12.63
CA GLY A 14 20.27 13.34 12.37
C GLY A 14 18.92 14.06 12.24
N ARG A 15 17.99 13.48 11.48
CA ARG A 15 16.62 14.01 11.30
C ARG A 15 15.79 13.96 12.60
N VAL A 16 16.05 12.97 13.47
CA VAL A 16 15.46 12.94 14.83
C VAL A 16 16.00 14.08 15.67
N ALA A 17 17.29 14.35 15.61
CA ALA A 17 17.89 15.48 16.32
C ALA A 17 17.29 16.82 15.86
N GLU A 18 17.16 17.02 14.55
CA GLU A 18 16.50 18.20 13.96
C GLU A 18 15.04 18.36 14.46
N ILE A 19 14.28 17.25 14.56
CA ILE A 19 12.90 17.28 15.09
C ILE A 19 12.90 17.70 16.57
N ILE A 20 13.79 17.15 17.39
CA ILE A 20 13.87 17.47 18.81
C ILE A 20 14.24 18.94 19.04
N GLU A 21 15.07 19.52 18.17
CA GLU A 21 15.52 20.91 18.23
C GLU A 21 14.42 21.89 17.76
N ASN A 22 13.72 21.57 16.68
CA ASN A 22 12.81 22.51 16.01
C ASN A 22 11.35 22.37 16.43
N CYS A 23 10.94 21.27 17.08
CA CYS A 23 9.57 21.07 17.51
C CYS A 23 9.25 21.88 18.77
N VAL A 24 8.30 22.80 18.65
CA VAL A 24 7.85 23.65 19.77
C VAL A 24 6.67 23.05 20.54
N SER A 25 6.31 21.81 20.30
CA SER A 25 5.19 21.08 20.96
C SER A 25 3.84 21.79 20.88
N CYS A 26 3.55 22.56 19.83
CA CYS A 26 2.32 23.37 19.72
C CYS A 26 1.02 22.55 19.71
N GLY A 27 1.05 21.23 19.51
CA GLY A 27 -0.13 20.36 19.50
C GLY A 27 -0.86 20.26 18.16
N ALA A 28 -0.66 21.17 17.21
CA ALA A 28 -1.44 21.26 15.96
C ALA A 28 -1.48 19.94 15.16
N CYS A 29 -0.39 19.19 15.13
CA CYS A 29 -0.33 17.90 14.45
C CYS A 29 -1.16 16.79 15.14
N ALA A 30 -1.40 16.92 16.45
CA ALA A 30 -2.25 16.01 17.21
C ALA A 30 -3.73 16.40 17.07
N ASP A 31 -4.06 17.69 17.03
CA ASP A 31 -5.42 18.21 16.89
C ASP A 31 -6.11 17.75 15.59
N VAL A 32 -5.36 17.69 14.50
CA VAL A 32 -5.89 17.23 13.19
C VAL A 32 -5.81 15.71 12.98
N CYS A 33 -5.17 15.01 13.92
CA CYS A 33 -4.93 13.56 13.76
C CYS A 33 -6.16 12.76 14.19
N PRO A 34 -6.66 11.83 13.37
CA PRO A 34 -7.79 10.98 13.77
C PRO A 34 -7.41 9.90 14.79
N THR A 35 -6.11 9.58 14.93
CA THR A 35 -5.67 8.47 15.79
C THR A 35 -5.98 8.66 17.26
N PRO A 36 -5.82 9.85 17.89
CA PRO A 36 -6.15 10.04 19.31
C PRO A 36 -7.60 9.68 19.65
N GLU A 37 -8.55 10.11 18.84
CA GLU A 37 -9.97 9.75 19.01
C GLU A 37 -10.19 8.24 18.82
N LEU A 38 -9.73 7.69 17.70
CA LEU A 38 -9.92 6.29 17.34
C LEU A 38 -9.22 5.31 18.30
N ALA A 39 -8.18 5.76 18.99
CA ALA A 39 -7.43 4.97 19.96
C ALA A 39 -7.88 5.21 21.42
N ASN A 40 -8.87 6.09 21.65
CA ASN A 40 -9.36 6.49 22.97
C ASN A 40 -8.26 7.04 23.90
N ILE A 41 -7.39 7.90 23.36
CA ILE A 41 -6.28 8.53 24.10
C ILE A 41 -6.43 10.06 24.20
N GLN A 42 -7.64 10.57 24.09
CA GLN A 42 -7.95 12.01 24.25
C GLN A 42 -7.96 12.48 25.73
N THR A 43 -7.47 11.64 26.63
CA THR A 43 -7.40 11.88 28.07
C THR A 43 -6.38 12.96 28.46
N ILE A 44 -5.43 13.25 27.55
CA ILE A 44 -4.44 14.32 27.70
C ILE A 44 -4.52 15.30 26.52
N GLY A 45 -4.04 16.53 26.73
CA GLY A 45 -4.04 17.57 25.71
C GLY A 45 -3.07 17.28 24.54
N SER A 46 -3.32 17.90 23.40
CA SER A 46 -2.50 17.74 22.19
C SER A 46 -1.03 18.15 22.38
N VAL A 47 -0.78 19.18 23.18
CA VAL A 47 0.56 19.61 23.59
C VAL A 47 1.28 18.48 24.34
N ASP A 48 0.62 17.91 25.34
CA ASP A 48 1.15 16.79 26.15
C ASP A 48 1.42 15.53 25.33
N LEU A 49 0.55 15.25 24.34
CA LEU A 49 0.76 14.14 23.40
C LEU A 49 2.05 14.33 22.59
N VAL A 50 2.27 15.52 22.06
CA VAL A 50 3.47 15.85 21.26
C VAL A 50 4.73 15.85 22.13
N GLU A 51 4.67 16.45 23.32
CA GLU A 51 5.80 16.42 24.28
C GLU A 51 6.18 14.99 24.63
N GLY A 52 5.21 14.13 24.94
CA GLY A 52 5.49 12.74 25.23
C GLY A 52 6.08 11.97 24.02
N VAL A 53 5.78 12.36 22.78
CA VAL A 53 6.47 11.80 21.59
C VAL A 53 7.93 12.28 21.53
N LEU A 54 8.19 13.54 21.83
CA LEU A 54 9.59 14.04 21.92
C LEU A 54 10.35 13.36 23.04
N ASP A 55 9.69 13.04 24.17
CA ASP A 55 10.30 12.31 25.28
C ASP A 55 10.68 10.88 24.88
N ILE A 56 9.84 10.22 24.05
CA ILE A 56 10.20 8.93 23.45
C ILE A 56 11.47 9.07 22.60
N LEU A 57 11.55 10.12 21.77
CA LEU A 57 12.71 10.37 20.92
C LEU A 57 13.98 10.72 21.72
N ARG A 58 13.85 11.42 22.84
CA ARG A 58 14.92 11.73 23.79
C ARG A 58 15.31 10.53 24.67
N ASN A 59 14.53 9.44 24.59
CA ASN A 59 14.72 8.23 25.41
C ASN A 59 14.60 8.50 26.93
N VAL A 60 13.67 9.37 27.32
CA VAL A 60 13.27 9.65 28.70
C VAL A 60 11.98 8.89 29.06
N GLU A 61 11.31 9.27 30.16
CA GLU A 61 10.06 8.64 30.60
C GLU A 61 8.96 8.81 29.54
N VAL A 62 8.16 7.74 29.35
CA VAL A 62 7.19 7.65 28.25
C VAL A 62 5.77 7.71 28.82
N LYS A 63 4.99 8.74 28.41
CA LYS A 63 3.53 8.78 28.62
C LYS A 63 2.86 7.69 27.77
N GLU A 64 1.95 6.91 28.35
CA GLU A 64 1.30 5.79 27.64
C GLU A 64 0.50 6.24 26.43
N GLU A 65 -0.20 7.38 26.51
CA GLU A 65 -0.97 7.94 25.42
C GLU A 65 -0.09 8.28 24.20
N SER A 66 1.07 8.87 24.42
CA SER A 66 2.03 9.22 23.36
C SER A 66 2.66 7.99 22.73
N LYS A 67 2.86 6.92 23.53
CA LYS A 67 3.28 5.61 23.02
C LYS A 67 2.21 5.01 22.13
N VAL A 68 0.95 4.96 22.60
CA VAL A 68 -0.20 4.45 21.83
C VAL A 68 -0.39 5.24 20.55
N TRP A 69 -0.28 6.58 20.59
CA TRP A 69 -0.35 7.41 19.38
C TRP A 69 0.73 7.06 18.36
N SER A 70 1.97 6.89 18.81
CA SER A 70 3.09 6.50 17.95
C SER A 70 2.90 5.11 17.34
N GLU A 71 2.43 4.13 18.12
CA GLU A 71 2.22 2.75 17.68
C GLU A 71 1.04 2.63 16.71
N LYS A 72 -0.08 3.32 16.98
CA LYS A 72 -1.33 3.25 16.21
C LYS A 72 -1.47 4.30 15.11
N CYS A 73 -0.44 5.09 14.82
CA CYS A 73 -0.50 6.10 13.77
C CYS A 73 -1.02 5.50 12.46
N CYS A 74 -2.17 5.98 11.99
CA CYS A 74 -2.82 5.56 10.75
C CYS A 74 -2.18 6.14 9.49
N GLY A 75 -1.23 7.06 9.63
CA GLY A 75 -0.46 7.65 8.53
C GLY A 75 -1.26 8.57 7.60
N SER A 76 -2.39 9.14 8.05
CA SER A 76 -3.28 9.98 7.22
C SER A 76 -2.55 11.11 6.49
N GLY A 77 -1.56 11.73 7.12
CA GLY A 77 -0.80 12.85 6.53
C GLY A 77 -1.28 14.23 6.97
N PHE A 78 -2.49 14.39 7.52
CA PHE A 78 -3.03 15.69 7.96
C PHE A 78 -2.08 16.47 8.86
N CYS A 79 -1.32 15.77 9.68
CA CYS A 79 -0.31 16.37 10.55
C CYS A 79 0.82 17.09 9.80
N GLN A 80 1.07 16.74 8.53
CA GLN A 80 2.10 17.40 7.71
C GLN A 80 1.65 18.81 7.30
N SER A 81 0.41 18.92 6.82
CA SER A 81 -0.20 20.19 6.41
C SER A 81 -0.43 21.13 7.60
N ALA A 82 -0.58 20.59 8.81
CA ALA A 82 -0.80 21.33 10.04
C ALA A 82 0.47 21.81 10.75
N CYS A 83 1.67 21.44 10.24
CA CYS A 83 2.93 21.81 10.88
C CYS A 83 3.57 23.01 10.19
N ASP A 84 3.55 24.18 10.83
CA ASP A 84 4.16 25.42 10.32
C ASP A 84 5.69 25.48 10.54
N TYR A 85 6.25 24.50 11.26
CA TYR A 85 7.68 24.47 11.62
C TYR A 85 8.53 23.58 10.69
N GLY A 86 7.99 23.17 9.55
CA GLY A 86 8.71 22.36 8.54
C GLY A 86 9.05 20.94 8.98
N ILE A 87 8.48 20.47 10.09
CA ILE A 87 8.63 19.10 10.57
C ILE A 87 7.67 18.18 9.81
N ASN A 88 8.06 16.92 9.58
CA ASN A 88 7.16 15.87 9.17
C ASN A 88 6.70 15.07 10.41
N PRO A 89 5.49 15.34 11.00
CA PRO A 89 5.07 14.65 12.20
C PRO A 89 4.76 13.17 11.96
N ARG A 90 4.38 12.76 10.74
CA ARG A 90 4.22 11.35 10.39
C ARG A 90 5.55 10.60 10.49
N PHE A 91 6.64 11.20 10.01
CA PHE A 91 7.99 10.66 10.19
C PHE A 91 8.41 10.68 11.67
N MET A 92 8.11 11.74 12.42
CA MET A 92 8.34 11.83 13.87
C MET A 92 7.71 10.65 14.61
N LEU A 93 6.44 10.34 14.37
CA LEU A 93 5.73 9.18 14.97
C LEU A 93 6.34 7.84 14.54
N ALA A 94 6.79 7.73 13.28
CA ALA A 94 7.48 6.53 12.81
C ALA A 94 8.84 6.34 13.53
N MET A 95 9.55 7.42 13.83
CA MET A 95 10.81 7.39 14.60
C MET A 95 10.57 7.09 16.09
N ALA A 96 9.50 7.64 16.67
CA ALA A 96 9.09 7.29 18.03
C ALA A 96 8.77 5.78 18.16
N ARG A 97 8.04 5.23 17.20
CA ARG A 97 7.80 3.76 17.13
C ARG A 97 9.10 2.97 16.98
N LYS A 98 10.04 3.45 16.14
CA LYS A 98 11.40 2.87 16.04
C LYS A 98 12.12 2.87 17.39
N ALA A 99 12.07 3.98 18.12
CA ALA A 99 12.70 4.11 19.44
C ALA A 99 12.09 3.14 20.47
N LEU A 100 10.76 3.05 20.54
CA LEU A 100 10.04 2.11 21.39
C LEU A 100 10.42 0.64 21.09
N ASN A 101 10.41 0.28 19.81
CA ASN A 101 10.82 -1.06 19.38
C ASN A 101 12.33 -1.30 19.59
N GLY A 102 13.13 -0.25 19.60
CA GLY A 102 14.58 -0.30 19.89
C GLY A 102 14.91 -0.85 21.27
N LYS A 103 13.98 -0.74 22.24
CA LYS A 103 14.11 -1.32 23.59
C LYS A 103 14.00 -2.86 23.61
N LYS A 104 13.45 -3.47 22.57
CA LYS A 104 13.37 -4.93 22.41
C LYS A 104 14.72 -5.52 22.01
N PRO A 105 15.04 -6.79 22.38
CA PRO A 105 16.27 -7.45 21.95
C PRO A 105 16.45 -7.43 20.43
N LYS A 106 17.68 -7.23 19.97
CA LYS A 106 18.03 -7.11 18.53
C LYS A 106 17.59 -8.34 17.74
N GLU A 107 17.78 -9.53 18.30
CA GLU A 107 17.40 -10.81 17.71
C GLU A 107 15.88 -10.87 17.50
N MET A 108 15.08 -10.50 18.49
CA MET A 108 13.62 -10.47 18.40
C MET A 108 13.15 -9.55 17.25
N ARG A 109 13.72 -8.35 17.14
CA ARG A 109 13.39 -7.40 16.06
C ARG A 109 13.73 -7.97 14.68
N ARG A 110 14.91 -8.58 14.55
CA ARG A 110 15.37 -9.22 13.32
C ARG A 110 14.48 -10.41 12.92
N ASP A 111 14.15 -11.28 13.88
CA ASP A 111 13.32 -12.44 13.61
C ASP A 111 11.89 -12.03 13.25
N THR A 112 11.32 -11.03 13.91
CA THR A 112 10.02 -10.47 13.55
C THR A 112 10.02 -9.96 12.11
N GLY A 113 10.99 -9.13 11.75
CA GLY A 113 11.10 -8.58 10.39
C GLY A 113 11.37 -9.65 9.33
N LYS A 114 12.26 -10.62 9.63
CA LYS A 114 12.59 -11.75 8.75
C LYS A 114 11.37 -12.65 8.51
N ASN A 115 10.62 -12.98 9.55
CA ASN A 115 9.44 -13.84 9.44
C ASN A 115 8.32 -13.15 8.68
N ALA A 116 8.06 -11.86 8.93
CA ALA A 116 7.12 -11.06 8.17
C ALA A 116 7.48 -11.01 6.68
N PHE A 117 8.75 -10.78 6.37
CA PHE A 117 9.23 -10.77 5.00
C PHE A 117 9.13 -12.15 4.32
N LYS A 118 9.50 -13.23 5.03
CA LYS A 118 9.40 -14.60 4.52
C LYS A 118 7.94 -14.97 4.21
N LYS A 119 7.01 -14.64 5.12
CA LYS A 119 5.56 -14.87 4.92
C LYS A 119 5.07 -14.10 3.68
N MET A 120 5.34 -12.80 3.61
CA MET A 120 4.95 -11.97 2.46
C MET A 120 5.54 -12.52 1.14
N SER A 121 6.83 -12.80 1.10
CA SER A 121 7.52 -13.30 -0.10
C SER A 121 6.97 -14.63 -0.59
N ARG A 122 6.66 -15.55 0.34
CA ARG A 122 6.03 -16.83 0.04
C ARG A 122 4.63 -16.63 -0.54
N GLY A 123 3.80 -15.83 0.11
CA GLY A 123 2.44 -15.54 -0.36
C GLY A 123 2.43 -14.90 -1.75
N VAL A 124 3.29 -13.91 -1.99
CA VAL A 124 3.45 -13.28 -3.31
C VAL A 124 3.88 -14.31 -4.35
N ARG A 125 4.89 -15.15 -4.04
CA ARG A 125 5.43 -16.14 -4.96
C ARG A 125 4.36 -17.18 -5.36
N VAL A 126 3.62 -17.69 -4.40
CA VAL A 126 2.60 -18.72 -4.68
C VAL A 126 1.40 -18.10 -5.38
N LEU A 127 0.78 -17.05 -4.81
CA LEU A 127 -0.45 -16.50 -5.37
C LEU A 127 -0.29 -15.93 -6.78
N SER A 128 0.84 -15.27 -7.08
CA SER A 128 1.08 -14.81 -8.45
C SER A 128 1.17 -15.96 -9.46
N ARG A 129 1.73 -17.10 -9.06
CA ARG A 129 1.92 -18.27 -9.90
C ARG A 129 0.67 -19.14 -10.06
N LEU A 130 -0.25 -19.07 -9.11
CA LEU A 130 -1.57 -19.71 -9.27
C LEU A 130 -2.47 -19.00 -10.29
N GLN A 131 -2.09 -17.81 -10.72
CA GLN A 131 -2.92 -16.94 -11.56
C GLN A 131 -2.32 -16.68 -12.94
N LEU A 132 -0.99 -16.73 -13.08
CA LEU A 132 -0.32 -16.35 -14.31
C LEU A 132 0.67 -17.40 -14.81
N HIS A 133 0.63 -17.65 -16.11
CA HIS A 133 1.68 -18.38 -16.80
C HIS A 133 3.06 -17.67 -16.69
N PRO A 134 4.20 -18.41 -16.70
CA PRO A 134 5.54 -17.86 -16.54
C PRO A 134 5.84 -16.64 -17.44
N LYS A 135 5.47 -16.71 -18.72
CA LYS A 135 5.68 -15.61 -19.69
C LYS A 135 4.90 -14.34 -19.36
N ILE A 136 3.72 -14.47 -18.79
CA ILE A 136 2.89 -13.31 -18.40
C ILE A 136 3.41 -12.74 -17.08
N LEU A 137 3.76 -13.60 -16.13
CA LEU A 137 4.35 -13.18 -14.86
C LEU A 137 5.63 -12.36 -15.07
N GLU A 138 6.46 -12.73 -16.06
CA GLU A 138 7.69 -12.02 -16.41
C GLU A 138 7.44 -10.56 -16.80
N LYS A 139 6.26 -10.20 -17.35
CA LYS A 139 5.91 -8.82 -17.70
C LYS A 139 5.79 -7.90 -16.49
N ILE A 140 5.22 -8.39 -15.38
CA ILE A 140 4.99 -7.59 -14.17
C ILE A 140 5.97 -7.88 -13.02
N SER A 141 6.81 -8.90 -13.19
CA SER A 141 7.86 -9.27 -12.23
C SER A 141 9.07 -9.81 -12.98
N PRO A 142 9.73 -8.97 -13.80
CA PRO A 142 10.88 -9.38 -14.60
C PRO A 142 12.04 -9.84 -13.70
N ARG A 143 12.76 -10.86 -14.17
CA ARG A 143 13.93 -11.41 -13.47
C ARG A 143 15.20 -10.62 -13.76
N SER A 144 15.24 -9.97 -14.91
CA SER A 144 16.36 -9.14 -15.37
C SER A 144 15.83 -7.86 -16.01
N HIS A 145 16.64 -6.82 -15.95
CA HIS A 145 16.37 -5.53 -16.56
C HIS A 145 17.53 -5.27 -17.54
N PRO A 146 17.34 -5.52 -18.84
CA PRO A 146 18.35 -5.19 -19.84
C PRO A 146 18.58 -3.67 -19.83
N LYS A 147 19.83 -3.25 -19.97
CA LYS A 147 20.15 -1.82 -20.08
C LYS A 147 19.54 -1.30 -21.38
N LEU A 148 18.65 -0.32 -21.26
CA LEU A 148 18.06 0.37 -22.39
C LEU A 148 19.06 1.37 -22.97
N GLU A 149 18.98 1.63 -24.28
CA GLU A 149 19.79 2.66 -24.95
C GLU A 149 19.33 4.06 -24.51
N THR A 150 18.03 4.24 -24.31
CA THR A 150 17.41 5.48 -23.82
C THR A 150 16.67 5.19 -22.51
N PRO A 151 16.66 6.15 -21.57
CA PRO A 151 15.85 6.01 -20.36
C PRO A 151 14.37 5.81 -20.72
N PRO A 152 13.62 4.96 -19.98
CA PRO A 152 12.19 4.84 -20.18
C PRO A 152 11.48 6.13 -19.71
N ASP A 153 10.31 6.43 -20.30
CA ASP A 153 9.47 7.56 -19.87
C ASP A 153 9.10 7.45 -18.41
N VAL A 154 8.80 6.24 -17.95
CA VAL A 154 8.44 5.96 -16.56
C VAL A 154 8.99 4.61 -16.09
N VAL A 155 9.17 4.48 -14.78
CA VAL A 155 9.35 3.18 -14.13
C VAL A 155 8.07 2.83 -13.38
N PHE A 156 7.45 1.70 -13.69
CA PHE A 156 6.31 1.22 -12.91
C PHE A 156 6.78 0.35 -11.74
N TYR A 157 6.61 0.88 -10.53
CA TYR A 157 6.96 0.19 -9.30
C TYR A 157 5.72 -0.44 -8.66
N THR A 158 5.56 -1.75 -8.84
CA THR A 158 4.38 -2.50 -8.37
C THR A 158 4.31 -2.66 -6.84
N GLY A 159 5.44 -2.47 -6.14
CA GLY A 159 5.56 -2.95 -4.76
C GLY A 159 5.62 -4.47 -4.69
N CYS A 160 5.33 -5.05 -3.52
CA CYS A 160 5.41 -6.51 -3.34
C CYS A 160 4.04 -7.18 -3.52
N ASN A 161 3.04 -6.73 -2.76
CA ASN A 161 1.77 -7.43 -2.58
C ASN A 161 0.78 -7.25 -3.75
N MET A 162 0.99 -6.28 -4.65
CA MET A 162 0.20 -6.19 -5.89
C MET A 162 0.24 -7.50 -6.69
N LEU A 163 1.37 -8.19 -6.65
CA LEU A 163 1.54 -9.48 -7.34
C LEU A 163 0.66 -10.61 -6.78
N LYS A 164 -0.06 -10.40 -5.68
CA LYS A 164 -1.11 -11.31 -5.21
C LYS A 164 -2.42 -11.16 -6.01
N THR A 165 -2.62 -10.01 -6.67
CA THR A 165 -3.73 -9.69 -7.57
C THR A 165 -3.16 -9.14 -8.88
N PRO A 166 -2.47 -9.99 -9.66
CA PRO A 166 -1.61 -9.53 -10.74
C PRO A 166 -2.34 -8.93 -11.93
N HIS A 167 -3.64 -9.23 -12.11
CA HIS A 167 -4.48 -8.63 -13.15
C HIS A 167 -4.49 -7.10 -13.07
N ILE A 168 -4.50 -6.53 -11.84
CA ILE A 168 -4.42 -5.08 -11.63
C ILE A 168 -3.11 -4.51 -12.21
N GLY A 169 -1.99 -5.20 -11.96
CA GLY A 169 -0.70 -4.79 -12.52
C GLY A 169 -0.66 -4.87 -14.04
N LEU A 170 -1.24 -5.91 -14.61
CA LEU A 170 -1.34 -6.05 -16.07
C LEU A 170 -2.22 -4.96 -16.68
N LEU A 171 -3.34 -4.59 -16.04
CA LEU A 171 -4.17 -3.46 -16.48
C LEU A 171 -3.39 -2.12 -16.43
N CYS A 172 -2.54 -1.92 -15.42
CA CYS A 172 -1.67 -0.74 -15.39
C CYS A 172 -0.72 -0.71 -16.61
N LEU A 173 -0.12 -1.85 -16.98
CA LEU A 173 0.75 -1.93 -18.17
C LEU A 173 -0.04 -1.68 -19.46
N ASP A 174 -1.24 -2.26 -19.59
CA ASP A 174 -2.10 -2.02 -20.75
C ASP A 174 -2.45 -0.53 -20.91
N VAL A 175 -2.69 0.19 -19.81
CA VAL A 175 -2.92 1.65 -19.85
C VAL A 175 -1.65 2.40 -20.28
N LEU A 176 -0.47 2.04 -19.76
CA LEU A 176 0.79 2.65 -20.18
C LEU A 176 1.06 2.41 -21.69
N ASP A 177 0.80 1.19 -22.18
CA ASP A 177 0.90 0.84 -23.60
C ASP A 177 -0.05 1.71 -24.46
N ARG A 178 -1.31 1.91 -24.03
CA ARG A 178 -2.29 2.74 -24.71
C ARG A 178 -1.95 4.24 -24.68
N LEU A 179 -1.22 4.69 -23.66
CA LEU A 179 -0.67 6.04 -23.57
C LEU A 179 0.61 6.22 -24.41
N ASN A 180 1.08 5.16 -25.09
CA ASN A 180 2.34 5.11 -25.84
C ASN A 180 3.57 5.51 -25.03
N LEU A 181 3.62 5.10 -23.76
CA LEU A 181 4.75 5.34 -22.87
C LEU A 181 5.70 4.14 -22.88
N THR A 182 6.99 4.42 -22.91
CA THR A 182 8.02 3.42 -22.65
C THR A 182 8.20 3.24 -21.14
N TYR A 183 8.35 2.00 -20.67
CA TYR A 183 8.46 1.74 -19.25
C TYR A 183 9.35 0.55 -18.89
N GLU A 184 9.93 0.59 -17.69
CA GLU A 184 10.45 -0.57 -17.00
C GLU A 184 9.56 -0.94 -15.82
N VAL A 185 9.48 -2.24 -15.48
CA VAL A 185 8.70 -2.71 -14.35
C VAL A 185 9.62 -3.18 -13.24
N HIS A 186 9.52 -2.56 -12.08
CA HIS A 186 10.22 -2.95 -10.87
C HIS A 186 9.24 -3.31 -9.76
N GLY A 187 9.56 -4.30 -8.95
CA GLY A 187 8.70 -4.71 -7.84
C GLY A 187 9.02 -6.10 -7.31
N GLY A 188 8.06 -6.68 -6.63
CA GLY A 188 8.22 -7.97 -5.98
C GLY A 188 9.13 -7.95 -4.75
N PRO A 189 9.32 -9.11 -4.10
CA PRO A 189 10.12 -9.19 -2.87
C PRO A 189 11.57 -8.74 -3.00
N SER A 190 12.19 -8.88 -4.19
CA SER A 190 13.57 -8.48 -4.45
C SER A 190 13.77 -6.95 -4.50
N ASN A 191 12.69 -6.21 -4.73
CA ASN A 191 12.65 -4.74 -4.78
C ASN A 191 11.75 -4.19 -3.66
N CYS A 192 11.84 -4.73 -2.44
CA CYS A 192 11.02 -4.31 -1.31
C CYS A 192 11.46 -2.94 -0.75
N CYS A 193 10.51 -2.14 -0.28
CA CYS A 193 10.76 -0.85 0.37
C CYS A 193 11.34 -0.96 1.80
N GLY A 194 11.43 -2.16 2.36
CA GLY A 194 11.99 -2.41 3.69
C GLY A 194 11.04 -2.19 4.86
N ILE A 195 9.76 -1.84 4.63
CA ILE A 195 8.82 -1.51 5.71
C ILE A 195 8.60 -2.66 6.71
N LEU A 196 8.65 -3.92 6.25
CA LEU A 196 8.45 -5.10 7.10
C LEU A 196 9.56 -5.29 8.13
N GLN A 197 10.77 -4.84 7.82
CA GLN A 197 11.89 -4.79 8.76
C GLN A 197 11.89 -3.49 9.56
N PHE A 198 11.45 -2.38 8.95
CA PHE A 198 11.44 -1.08 9.61
C PHE A 198 10.46 -1.03 10.80
N ARG A 199 9.23 -1.50 10.61
CA ARG A 199 8.19 -1.48 11.64
C ARG A 199 8.60 -2.16 12.95
N PRO A 200 9.16 -3.39 12.98
CA PRO A 200 9.62 -4.02 14.23
C PRO A 200 10.95 -3.45 14.76
N GLY A 201 11.58 -2.49 14.06
CA GLY A 201 12.82 -1.84 14.49
C GLY A 201 14.12 -2.51 14.00
N ASP A 202 14.06 -3.41 13.01
CA ASP A 202 15.24 -3.92 12.29
C ASP A 202 15.67 -2.95 11.18
N THR A 203 16.01 -1.73 11.59
CA THR A 203 16.30 -0.61 10.69
C THR A 203 17.55 -0.82 9.83
N GLU A 204 18.52 -1.61 10.30
CA GLU A 204 19.71 -1.98 9.53
C GLU A 204 19.36 -2.75 8.25
N ASN A 205 18.53 -3.79 8.36
CA ASN A 205 18.07 -4.57 7.22
C ASN A 205 17.04 -3.80 6.38
N ALA A 206 16.19 -2.98 7.00
CA ALA A 206 15.26 -2.09 6.31
C ALA A 206 15.99 -1.11 5.38
N GLY A 207 17.00 -0.42 5.89
CA GLY A 207 17.83 0.51 5.11
C GLY A 207 18.54 -0.18 3.96
N ARG A 208 19.21 -1.30 4.23
CA ARG A 208 19.89 -2.08 3.18
C ARG A 208 18.93 -2.46 2.04
N GLN A 209 17.71 -2.87 2.37
CA GLN A 209 16.73 -3.31 1.38
C GLN A 209 16.15 -2.14 0.60
N ALA A 210 15.78 -1.05 1.27
CA ALA A 210 15.24 0.16 0.64
C ALA A 210 16.27 0.83 -0.28
N LEU A 211 17.51 1.02 0.20
CA LEU A 211 18.57 1.65 -0.59
C LEU A 211 18.92 0.84 -1.84
N LYS A 212 19.03 -0.50 -1.72
CA LYS A 212 19.25 -1.36 -2.88
C LYS A 212 18.14 -1.21 -3.93
N THR A 213 16.89 -1.03 -3.51
CA THR A 213 15.78 -0.80 -4.44
C THR A 213 15.88 0.58 -5.08
N ILE A 214 16.19 1.63 -4.31
CA ILE A 214 16.37 2.98 -4.83
C ILE A 214 17.52 3.01 -5.85
N ASP A 215 18.66 2.36 -5.57
CA ASP A 215 19.79 2.27 -6.49
C ASP A 215 19.36 1.67 -7.85
N ARG A 216 18.55 0.62 -7.83
CA ARG A 216 18.04 0.01 -9.07
C ARG A 216 17.10 0.95 -9.82
N LEU A 217 16.22 1.68 -9.10
CA LEU A 217 15.35 2.66 -9.72
C LEU A 217 16.14 3.83 -10.31
N THR A 218 17.18 4.29 -9.63
CA THR A 218 18.09 5.34 -10.12
C THR A 218 18.85 4.88 -11.39
N GLN A 219 19.28 3.62 -11.45
CA GLN A 219 20.01 3.07 -12.59
C GLN A 219 19.20 3.02 -13.89
N THR A 220 17.87 3.13 -13.84
CA THR A 220 17.03 3.25 -15.04
C THR A 220 17.19 4.59 -15.74
N ASN A 221 17.72 5.59 -15.06
CA ASN A 221 17.82 7.01 -15.48
C ASN A 221 16.47 7.63 -15.87
N SER A 222 15.35 7.00 -15.54
CA SER A 222 14.03 7.62 -15.67
C SER A 222 13.86 8.70 -14.60
N SER A 223 13.30 9.83 -14.99
CA SER A 223 12.99 10.92 -14.06
C SER A 223 11.72 10.64 -13.23
N LYS A 224 10.90 9.66 -13.62
CA LYS A 224 9.60 9.40 -12.99
C LYS A 224 9.39 7.93 -12.64
N VAL A 225 9.07 7.66 -11.36
CA VAL A 225 8.71 6.35 -10.84
C VAL A 225 7.23 6.37 -10.43
N LEU A 226 6.42 5.52 -11.05
CA LEU A 226 4.99 5.38 -10.76
C LEU A 226 4.81 4.27 -9.72
N SER A 227 4.43 4.63 -8.53
CA SER A 227 4.22 3.71 -7.41
C SER A 227 2.76 3.26 -7.34
N TRP A 228 2.54 1.97 -7.15
CA TRP A 228 1.21 1.46 -6.86
C TRP A 228 0.88 1.44 -5.35
N CYS A 229 1.86 1.10 -4.53
CA CYS A 229 1.63 0.85 -3.10
C CYS A 229 1.84 2.12 -2.27
N PRO A 230 0.81 2.64 -1.56
CA PRO A 230 0.94 3.86 -0.75
C PRO A 230 1.94 3.70 0.40
N THR A 231 2.02 2.51 1.00
CA THR A 231 3.03 2.22 2.04
C THR A 231 4.45 2.32 1.48
N CYS A 232 4.68 1.84 0.25
CA CYS A 232 5.99 1.96 -0.40
C CYS A 232 6.28 3.41 -0.77
N GLN A 233 5.29 4.15 -1.27
CA GLN A 233 5.39 5.58 -1.56
C GLN A 233 5.93 6.34 -0.35
N ILE A 234 5.25 6.24 0.79
CA ILE A 234 5.64 6.91 2.04
C ILE A 234 7.01 6.43 2.52
N GLN A 235 7.27 5.12 2.52
CA GLN A 235 8.54 4.57 2.98
C GLN A 235 9.72 5.07 2.15
N PHE A 236 9.56 5.21 0.84
CA PHE A 236 10.62 5.75 -0.01
C PHE A 236 10.73 7.27 0.13
N THR A 237 9.64 8.01 -0.01
CA THR A 237 9.71 9.48 -0.08
C THR A 237 10.05 10.13 1.25
N GLU A 238 9.58 9.58 2.36
CA GLU A 238 9.76 10.20 3.68
C GLU A 238 10.87 9.57 4.52
N VAL A 239 11.19 8.30 4.28
CA VAL A 239 12.17 7.59 5.12
C VAL A 239 13.48 7.32 4.39
N ALA A 240 13.43 6.70 3.21
CA ALA A 240 14.64 6.19 2.58
C ALA A 240 15.34 7.20 1.65
N LYS A 241 14.63 7.86 0.73
CA LYS A 241 15.22 8.84 -0.20
C LYS A 241 15.94 9.99 0.51
N PRO A 242 15.40 10.60 1.60
CA PRO A 242 16.11 11.66 2.30
C PRO A 242 17.45 11.23 2.90
N SER A 243 17.69 9.93 3.06
CA SER A 243 18.98 9.42 3.52
C SER A 243 20.05 9.32 2.42
N LEU A 244 19.64 9.55 1.16
CA LEU A 244 20.53 9.56 0.01
C LEU A 244 20.83 11.02 -0.39
N LYS A 245 22.10 11.35 -0.57
CA LYS A 245 22.50 12.57 -1.29
C LYS A 245 22.42 12.24 -2.78
N LEU A 246 21.23 12.22 -3.35
CA LEU A 246 21.05 12.10 -4.80
C LEU A 246 21.39 13.46 -5.42
N ASN A 247 22.29 13.46 -6.41
CA ASN A 247 22.54 14.62 -7.26
C ASN A 247 21.27 14.88 -8.07
N SER A 248 21.02 16.13 -8.46
CA SER A 248 19.86 16.50 -9.28
C SER A 248 19.72 15.66 -10.56
N GLU A 249 20.83 15.25 -11.15
CA GLU A 249 20.90 14.43 -12.37
C GLU A 249 20.47 12.97 -12.16
N ASN A 250 20.52 12.44 -10.94
CA ASN A 250 20.18 11.06 -10.59
C ASN A 250 18.95 10.97 -9.69
N SER A 251 18.18 12.04 -9.55
CA SER A 251 16.97 12.02 -8.75
C SER A 251 15.76 11.71 -9.63
N PHE A 252 14.90 10.81 -9.16
CA PHE A 252 13.60 10.57 -9.76
C PHE A 252 12.49 11.13 -8.86
N GLU A 253 11.42 11.59 -9.47
CA GLU A 253 10.15 11.85 -8.79
C GLU A 253 9.39 10.53 -8.59
N MET A 254 8.76 10.36 -7.43
CA MET A 254 7.92 9.20 -7.16
C MET A 254 6.48 9.63 -6.93
N THR A 255 5.59 9.20 -7.82
CA THR A 255 4.17 9.58 -7.83
C THR A 255 3.30 8.33 -7.77
N MET A 256 2.12 8.40 -7.14
CA MET A 256 1.16 7.31 -7.16
C MET A 256 0.56 7.16 -8.57
N PHE A 257 0.37 5.90 -9.02
CA PHE A 257 -0.12 5.59 -10.37
C PHE A 257 -1.44 6.31 -10.73
N PRO A 258 -2.49 6.33 -9.88
CA PRO A 258 -3.72 7.06 -10.20
C PRO A 258 -3.53 8.59 -10.24
N VAL A 259 -2.61 9.14 -9.47
CA VAL A 259 -2.27 10.57 -9.51
C VAL A 259 -1.64 10.91 -10.86
N PHE A 260 -0.69 10.10 -11.32
CA PHE A 260 -0.09 10.26 -12.65
C PHE A 260 -1.15 10.18 -13.76
N LEU A 261 -2.11 9.26 -13.68
CA LEU A 261 -3.19 9.19 -14.67
C LEU A 261 -4.07 10.45 -14.64
N ALA A 262 -4.38 10.97 -13.45
CA ALA A 262 -5.16 12.19 -13.28
C ALA A 262 -4.40 13.46 -13.79
N GLU A 263 -3.08 13.45 -13.77
CA GLU A 263 -2.24 14.50 -14.36
C GLU A 263 -2.17 14.43 -15.89
N ASN A 264 -2.58 13.30 -16.50
CA ASN A 264 -2.51 13.04 -17.93
C ASN A 264 -3.89 12.78 -18.56
N LEU A 265 -4.93 13.47 -18.07
CA LEU A 265 -6.32 13.27 -18.52
C LEU A 265 -6.51 13.53 -20.02
N ASP A 266 -5.80 14.50 -20.58
CA ASP A 266 -5.89 14.84 -22.01
C ASP A 266 -5.51 13.66 -22.91
N LYS A 267 -4.55 12.84 -22.47
CA LYS A 267 -4.13 11.62 -23.17
C LYS A 267 -5.02 10.43 -22.86
N LEU A 268 -5.55 10.34 -21.63
CA LEU A 268 -6.35 9.21 -21.16
C LEU A 268 -7.80 9.30 -21.69
N LYS A 269 -8.43 10.47 -21.63
CA LYS A 269 -9.83 10.68 -21.98
C LYS A 269 -10.22 10.15 -23.37
N PRO A 270 -9.43 10.36 -24.43
CA PRO A 270 -9.74 9.82 -25.77
C PRO A 270 -9.73 8.28 -25.83
N LEU A 271 -9.11 7.60 -24.88
CA LEU A 271 -9.03 6.15 -24.84
C LEU A 271 -10.27 5.52 -24.17
N LEU A 272 -11.02 6.27 -23.36
CA LEU A 272 -12.21 5.83 -22.63
C LEU A 272 -13.42 5.83 -23.56
N VAL A 273 -13.51 4.85 -24.46
CA VAL A 273 -14.50 4.83 -25.56
C VAL A 273 -15.73 3.96 -25.26
N ASN A 274 -15.58 2.92 -24.43
CA ASN A 274 -16.67 2.01 -24.09
C ASN A 274 -17.47 2.53 -22.90
N LYS A 275 -18.80 2.46 -23.01
CA LYS A 275 -19.70 2.78 -21.91
C LYS A 275 -19.70 1.68 -20.87
N VAL A 276 -19.52 2.07 -19.61
CA VAL A 276 -19.70 1.20 -18.44
C VAL A 276 -20.91 1.71 -17.66
N ASN A 277 -22.10 1.19 -17.96
CA ASN A 277 -23.35 1.66 -17.35
C ASN A 277 -23.53 1.04 -15.97
N LYS A 278 -22.89 1.62 -14.95
CA LYS A 278 -22.85 1.09 -13.58
C LYS A 278 -22.93 2.19 -12.54
N ARG A 279 -23.63 1.90 -11.44
CA ARG A 279 -23.60 2.65 -10.18
C ARG A 279 -22.40 2.15 -9.37
N VAL A 280 -21.43 3.01 -9.09
CA VAL A 280 -20.14 2.65 -8.51
C VAL A 280 -19.91 3.42 -7.23
N ALA A 281 -19.58 2.73 -6.15
CA ALA A 281 -19.08 3.35 -4.93
C ALA A 281 -17.61 2.97 -4.68
N ILE A 282 -16.89 3.84 -3.97
CA ILE A 282 -15.48 3.64 -3.63
C ILE A 282 -15.36 3.44 -2.12
N HIS A 283 -14.60 2.42 -1.71
CA HIS A 283 -14.08 2.37 -0.34
C HIS A 283 -12.95 3.40 -0.20
N GLU A 284 -13.26 4.53 0.41
CA GLU A 284 -12.35 5.67 0.49
C GLU A 284 -11.56 5.72 1.79
N TYR A 285 -10.36 6.28 1.68
CA TYR A 285 -9.50 6.67 2.79
C TYR A 285 -9.42 8.20 2.88
N ALA A 286 -9.37 8.71 4.11
CA ALA A 286 -9.27 10.15 4.35
C ALA A 286 -7.84 10.71 4.15
N GLY A 287 -6.83 9.85 4.03
CA GLY A 287 -5.42 10.26 3.99
C GLY A 287 -5.00 11.06 2.76
N GLU A 288 -4.08 11.98 2.99
CA GLU A 288 -3.57 12.94 1.99
C GLU A 288 -2.45 12.33 1.12
N LEU A 289 -2.81 11.57 0.09
CA LEU A 289 -1.88 11.08 -0.95
C LEU A 289 -2.34 11.45 -2.36
N GLY A 290 -3.43 12.21 -2.50
CA GLY A 290 -4.03 12.57 -3.79
C GLY A 290 -4.71 11.41 -4.52
N VAL A 291 -4.65 10.18 -3.96
CA VAL A 291 -5.12 8.96 -4.63
C VAL A 291 -6.64 8.92 -4.75
N MET A 292 -7.38 9.24 -3.66
CA MET A 292 -8.85 9.17 -3.67
C MET A 292 -9.47 10.17 -4.64
N ASP A 293 -8.97 11.40 -4.66
CA ASP A 293 -9.42 12.45 -5.59
C ASP A 293 -9.11 12.07 -7.04
N SER A 294 -7.91 11.52 -7.27
CA SER A 294 -7.52 11.03 -8.58
C SER A 294 -8.42 9.89 -9.05
N VAL A 295 -8.68 8.88 -8.21
CA VAL A 295 -9.57 7.76 -8.57
C VAL A 295 -11.00 8.23 -8.85
N ARG A 296 -11.54 9.16 -8.03
CA ARG A 296 -12.85 9.78 -8.32
C ARG A 296 -12.86 10.50 -9.66
N THR A 297 -11.82 11.28 -9.94
CA THR A 297 -11.69 11.99 -11.22
C THR A 297 -11.65 11.02 -12.39
N LEU A 298 -10.85 9.95 -12.28
CA LEU A 298 -10.73 8.92 -13.33
C LEU A 298 -12.06 8.21 -13.59
N LEU A 299 -12.76 7.79 -12.53
CA LEU A 299 -14.04 7.09 -12.67
C LEU A 299 -15.14 7.99 -13.25
N LYS A 300 -15.17 9.29 -12.89
CA LYS A 300 -16.11 10.27 -13.47
C LYS A 300 -15.91 10.50 -14.98
N LEU A 301 -14.72 10.19 -15.51
CA LEU A 301 -14.45 10.29 -16.93
C LEU A 301 -14.96 9.10 -17.73
N VAL A 302 -15.15 7.95 -17.08
CA VAL A 302 -15.64 6.74 -17.75
C VAL A 302 -17.10 6.93 -18.17
N PRO A 303 -17.44 6.81 -19.47
CA PRO A 303 -18.80 7.04 -19.94
C PRO A 303 -19.78 6.07 -19.30
N GLY A 304 -20.87 6.59 -18.76
CA GLY A 304 -21.97 5.80 -18.18
C GLY A 304 -21.80 5.42 -16.71
N ILE A 305 -20.70 5.78 -16.06
CA ILE A 305 -20.54 5.61 -14.61
C ILE A 305 -21.37 6.64 -13.84
N GLU A 306 -22.17 6.17 -12.89
CA GLU A 306 -22.76 6.95 -11.82
C GLU A 306 -21.96 6.71 -10.55
N LEU A 307 -21.20 7.72 -10.09
CA LEU A 307 -20.41 7.60 -8.86
C LEU A 307 -21.28 7.95 -7.64
N VAL A 308 -21.42 6.98 -6.74
CA VAL A 308 -22.25 7.06 -5.52
C VAL A 308 -21.35 7.31 -4.30
N GLU A 309 -21.67 8.31 -3.49
CA GLU A 309 -20.93 8.65 -2.28
C GLU A 309 -21.47 7.87 -1.07
N LEU A 310 -20.63 7.09 -0.41
CA LEU A 310 -21.02 6.28 0.77
C LEU A 310 -21.20 7.11 2.06
N GLY A 311 -20.83 8.39 2.04
CA GLY A 311 -20.98 9.30 3.18
C GLY A 311 -20.05 9.03 4.35
N HIS A 312 -19.00 8.23 4.17
CA HIS A 312 -17.93 8.03 5.15
C HIS A 312 -16.61 7.66 4.47
N LYS A 313 -15.51 7.89 5.18
CA LYS A 313 -14.17 7.50 4.76
C LYS A 313 -13.47 6.76 5.89
N SER A 314 -12.67 5.76 5.54
CA SER A 314 -11.78 5.10 6.47
C SER A 314 -10.63 6.04 6.86
N ALA A 315 -10.23 6.06 8.11
CA ALA A 315 -9.05 6.81 8.53
C ALA A 315 -7.78 6.25 7.86
N GLY A 316 -6.75 7.08 7.81
CA GLY A 316 -5.47 6.69 7.24
C GLY A 316 -5.42 6.73 5.72
N TYR A 317 -4.49 5.98 5.15
CA TYR A 317 -4.23 5.97 3.71
C TYR A 317 -4.42 4.59 3.06
N THR A 318 -4.60 3.54 3.85
CA THR A 318 -4.84 2.14 3.41
C THR A 318 -5.21 1.28 4.61
N GLY A 319 -5.93 0.17 4.41
CA GLY A 319 -6.30 -0.77 5.47
C GLY A 319 -5.13 -1.33 6.26
N THR A 320 -3.96 -1.53 5.62
CA THR A 320 -2.76 -2.01 6.34
C THR A 320 -2.18 -1.01 7.35
N ALA A 321 -2.53 0.26 7.25
CA ALA A 321 -2.16 1.27 8.24
C ALA A 321 -3.02 1.20 9.51
N LEU A 322 -4.17 0.53 9.44
CA LEU A 322 -5.12 0.36 10.54
C LEU A 322 -4.94 -0.97 11.31
N ALA A 323 -3.89 -1.73 11.00
CA ALA A 323 -3.65 -3.07 11.58
C ALA A 323 -3.59 -3.10 13.12
N GLU A 324 -3.20 -1.99 13.76
CA GLU A 324 -3.18 -1.83 15.22
C GLU A 324 -4.52 -1.30 15.79
N MET A 325 -5.52 -1.03 14.94
CA MET A 325 -6.88 -0.57 15.28
C MET A 325 -7.92 -1.49 14.64
N LYS A 326 -7.83 -2.78 14.95
CA LYS A 326 -8.59 -3.85 14.29
C LYS A 326 -10.11 -3.68 14.38
N ASP A 327 -10.62 -3.25 15.54
CA ASP A 327 -12.06 -3.10 15.74
C ASP A 327 -12.60 -1.94 14.90
N TYR A 328 -11.91 -0.80 14.88
CA TYR A 328 -12.23 0.30 13.99
C TYR A 328 -12.18 -0.13 12.51
N GLN A 329 -11.15 -0.88 12.11
CA GLN A 329 -11.03 -1.37 10.74
C GLN A 329 -12.22 -2.28 10.37
N LYS A 330 -12.59 -3.23 11.22
CA LYS A 330 -13.74 -4.12 11.01
C LYS A 330 -15.04 -3.34 10.89
N GLN A 331 -15.30 -2.40 11.83
CA GLN A 331 -16.49 -1.55 11.80
C GLN A 331 -16.59 -0.73 10.51
N THR A 332 -15.47 -0.16 10.06
CA THR A 332 -15.44 0.65 8.83
C THR A 332 -15.68 -0.21 7.59
N ILE A 333 -15.11 -1.41 7.51
CA ILE A 333 -15.35 -2.35 6.41
C ILE A 333 -16.83 -2.77 6.41
N ALA A 334 -17.39 -3.18 7.55
CA ALA A 334 -18.79 -3.57 7.67
C ALA A 334 -19.73 -2.43 7.26
N LYS A 335 -19.45 -1.20 7.72
CA LYS A 335 -20.20 0.00 7.33
C LYS A 335 -20.13 0.26 5.82
N THR A 336 -18.96 0.07 5.20
CA THR A 336 -18.79 0.23 3.75
C THR A 336 -19.64 -0.78 2.97
N LEU A 337 -19.61 -2.05 3.35
CA LEU A 337 -20.40 -3.10 2.71
C LEU A 337 -21.90 -2.82 2.84
N GLN A 338 -22.38 -2.47 4.05
CA GLN A 338 -23.79 -2.18 4.29
C GLN A 338 -24.24 -0.95 3.50
N LYS A 339 -23.45 0.13 3.51
CA LYS A 339 -23.79 1.34 2.75
C LYS A 339 -23.81 1.12 1.24
N ALA A 340 -22.91 0.29 0.71
CA ALA A 340 -22.92 -0.07 -0.71
C ALA A 340 -24.22 -0.81 -1.10
N GLU A 341 -24.70 -1.70 -0.25
CA GLU A 341 -26.00 -2.39 -0.46
C GLU A 341 -27.18 -1.44 -0.31
N ASP A 342 -27.23 -0.64 0.77
CA ASP A 342 -28.32 0.34 1.03
C ASP A 342 -28.48 1.33 -0.14
N MET A 343 -27.40 1.67 -0.81
CA MET A 343 -27.37 2.62 -1.93
C MET A 343 -27.50 1.94 -3.29
N GLU A 344 -27.76 0.64 -3.31
CA GLU A 344 -28.00 -0.16 -4.52
C GLU A 344 -26.91 0.03 -5.58
N VAL A 345 -25.63 -0.04 -5.16
CA VAL A 345 -24.51 0.07 -6.10
C VAL A 345 -24.35 -1.25 -6.88
N ASP A 346 -23.96 -1.16 -8.15
CA ASP A 346 -23.58 -2.33 -8.95
C ASP A 346 -22.18 -2.83 -8.58
N ILE A 347 -21.28 -1.88 -8.27
CA ILE A 347 -19.86 -2.19 -8.02
C ILE A 347 -19.35 -1.42 -6.81
N LEU A 348 -18.75 -2.13 -5.85
CA LEU A 348 -17.90 -1.56 -4.81
C LEU A 348 -16.44 -1.63 -5.23
N VAL A 349 -15.79 -0.47 -5.31
CA VAL A 349 -14.39 -0.36 -5.72
C VAL A 349 -13.45 -0.41 -4.51
N GLY A 350 -12.57 -1.42 -4.49
CA GLY A 350 -11.35 -1.43 -3.67
C GLY A 350 -10.21 -0.75 -4.42
N VAL A 351 -9.73 0.39 -3.91
CA VAL A 351 -8.72 1.20 -4.61
C VAL A 351 -7.37 0.50 -4.69
N TYR A 352 -6.94 -0.11 -3.60
CA TYR A 352 -5.67 -0.80 -3.52
C TYR A 352 -5.82 -2.32 -3.61
N HIS A 353 -4.73 -2.99 -3.93
CA HIS A 353 -4.65 -4.45 -3.99
C HIS A 353 -5.05 -5.16 -2.68
N ASN A 354 -4.86 -4.53 -1.52
CA ASN A 354 -5.29 -5.09 -0.24
C ASN A 354 -6.79 -4.93 -0.01
N ASP A 355 -7.38 -3.81 -0.42
CA ASP A 355 -8.82 -3.57 -0.31
C ASP A 355 -9.57 -4.53 -1.26
N HIS A 356 -9.03 -4.70 -2.48
CA HIS A 356 -9.57 -5.66 -3.44
C HIS A 356 -9.57 -7.09 -2.87
N ARG A 357 -8.49 -7.53 -2.20
CA ARG A 357 -8.44 -8.83 -1.54
C ARG A 357 -9.38 -8.95 -0.34
N GLU A 358 -9.53 -7.87 0.43
CA GLU A 358 -10.48 -7.80 1.56
C GLU A 358 -11.91 -8.01 1.06
N PHE A 359 -12.34 -7.19 0.10
CA PHE A 359 -13.73 -7.18 -0.35
C PHE A 359 -14.09 -8.34 -1.27
N SER A 360 -13.16 -8.90 -2.05
CA SER A 360 -13.44 -9.96 -3.02
C SER A 360 -14.15 -11.18 -2.41
N GLY A 361 -13.85 -11.56 -1.16
CA GLY A 361 -14.50 -12.67 -0.48
C GLY A 361 -15.96 -12.39 -0.11
N HIS A 362 -16.34 -11.13 -0.01
CA HIS A 362 -17.69 -10.71 0.39
C HIS A 362 -18.67 -10.69 -0.78
N GLU A 363 -18.20 -10.67 -2.04
CA GLU A 363 -19.06 -10.55 -3.22
C GLU A 363 -20.20 -11.58 -3.23
N ALA A 364 -19.97 -12.80 -2.75
CA ALA A 364 -21.00 -13.86 -2.73
C ALA A 364 -22.15 -13.60 -1.73
N ALA A 365 -21.93 -12.76 -0.72
CA ALA A 365 -22.89 -12.48 0.36
C ALA A 365 -23.63 -11.15 0.19
N TRP A 366 -23.31 -10.35 -0.85
CA TRP A 366 -23.85 -9.02 -1.08
C TRP A 366 -24.37 -8.85 -2.50
N ASN A 367 -25.28 -7.87 -2.72
CA ASN A 367 -25.96 -7.67 -4.01
C ASN A 367 -25.17 -6.81 -5.00
N PHE A 368 -23.86 -6.66 -4.82
CA PHE A 368 -22.98 -5.89 -5.71
C PHE A 368 -21.72 -6.69 -6.04
N LYS A 369 -21.04 -6.29 -7.10
CA LYS A 369 -19.73 -6.84 -7.47
C LYS A 369 -18.60 -6.05 -6.79
N VAL A 370 -17.48 -6.70 -6.56
CA VAL A 370 -16.24 -6.05 -6.08
C VAL A 370 -15.28 -5.92 -7.24
N SER A 371 -14.70 -4.73 -7.42
CA SER A 371 -13.74 -4.48 -8.50
C SER A 371 -12.64 -3.53 -8.04
N ASN A 372 -11.54 -3.51 -8.77
CA ASN A 372 -10.57 -2.43 -8.68
C ASN A 372 -10.90 -1.35 -9.72
N TYR A 373 -10.59 -0.08 -9.45
CA TYR A 373 -10.87 0.99 -10.42
C TYR A 373 -10.16 0.77 -11.76
N MET A 374 -9.03 0.03 -11.78
CA MET A 374 -8.32 -0.31 -13.01
C MET A 374 -9.10 -1.29 -13.90
N GLU A 375 -9.95 -2.15 -13.33
CA GLU A 375 -10.82 -3.04 -14.12
C GLU A 375 -11.88 -2.21 -14.86
N ILE A 376 -12.46 -1.19 -14.19
CA ILE A 376 -13.43 -0.27 -14.81
C ILE A 376 -12.78 0.56 -15.93
N LEU A 377 -11.58 1.08 -15.68
CA LEU A 377 -10.82 1.77 -16.72
C LEU A 377 -10.47 0.82 -17.88
N GLY A 378 -10.05 -0.40 -17.58
CA GLY A 378 -9.77 -1.45 -18.55
C GLY A 378 -10.97 -1.72 -19.46
N GLU A 379 -12.14 -1.95 -18.89
CA GLU A 379 -13.41 -2.15 -19.64
C GLU A 379 -13.66 -0.97 -20.58
N SER A 380 -13.49 0.26 -20.10
CA SER A 380 -13.73 1.45 -20.91
C SER A 380 -12.72 1.63 -22.04
N ILE A 381 -11.46 1.23 -21.85
CA ILE A 381 -10.44 1.26 -22.94
C ILE A 381 -10.45 0.01 -23.82
N GLY A 382 -11.36 -0.93 -23.58
CA GLY A 382 -11.49 -2.17 -24.34
C GLY A 382 -10.42 -3.21 -24.05
N VAL A 383 -9.97 -3.27 -22.79
CA VAL A 383 -9.01 -4.28 -22.28
C VAL A 383 -9.67 -5.07 -21.15
N ASP A 384 -9.61 -6.38 -21.24
CA ASP A 384 -10.05 -7.29 -20.19
C ASP A 384 -8.89 -8.10 -19.63
N ARG A 385 -8.77 -8.13 -18.30
CA ARG A 385 -7.84 -8.97 -17.55
C ARG A 385 -8.64 -9.69 -16.47
N PRO A 386 -8.89 -11.01 -16.61
CA PRO A 386 -9.72 -11.74 -15.66
C PRO A 386 -9.11 -11.71 -14.25
N ASP A 387 -9.94 -11.41 -13.26
CA ASP A 387 -9.60 -11.47 -11.86
C ASP A 387 -9.60 -12.91 -11.35
N ILE A 388 -8.50 -13.60 -11.59
CA ILE A 388 -8.33 -15.00 -11.17
C ILE A 388 -8.25 -15.09 -9.63
N PHE A 389 -7.71 -14.07 -8.95
CA PHE A 389 -7.66 -14.08 -7.49
C PHE A 389 -9.07 -14.19 -6.88
N LYS A 390 -9.99 -13.33 -7.33
CA LYS A 390 -11.38 -13.32 -6.86
C LYS A 390 -12.10 -14.63 -7.23
N GLN A 391 -11.93 -15.11 -8.46
CA GLN A 391 -12.51 -16.38 -8.90
C GLN A 391 -12.08 -17.54 -7.99
N LEU A 392 -10.79 -17.65 -7.70
CA LEU A 392 -10.27 -18.68 -6.79
C LEU A 392 -10.77 -18.49 -5.36
N LYS A 393 -10.75 -17.24 -4.84
CA LYS A 393 -11.20 -16.95 -3.47
C LYS A 393 -12.68 -17.30 -3.27
N LEU A 394 -13.52 -17.02 -4.24
CA LEU A 394 -14.97 -17.32 -4.18
C LEU A 394 -15.30 -18.82 -4.26
N MET A 395 -14.35 -19.67 -4.68
CA MET A 395 -14.54 -21.14 -4.57
C MET A 395 -14.65 -21.59 -3.11
N GLY A 396 -14.01 -20.89 -2.17
CA GLY A 396 -14.08 -21.17 -0.72
C GLY A 396 -13.46 -22.51 -0.28
N ASP A 397 -13.03 -23.35 -1.22
CA ASP A 397 -12.51 -24.69 -0.98
C ASP A 397 -11.07 -24.85 -1.49
N VAL A 398 -10.19 -25.31 -0.61
CA VAL A 398 -8.75 -25.42 -0.90
C VAL A 398 -8.44 -26.45 -1.99
N ASP A 399 -9.16 -27.58 -2.00
CA ASP A 399 -8.90 -28.65 -2.95
C ASP A 399 -9.45 -28.28 -4.34
N ALA A 400 -10.59 -27.60 -4.40
CA ALA A 400 -11.13 -27.02 -5.64
C ALA A 400 -10.16 -25.99 -6.24
N ILE A 401 -9.60 -25.09 -5.42
CA ILE A 401 -8.62 -24.08 -5.85
C ILE A 401 -7.35 -24.76 -6.40
N ILE A 402 -6.81 -25.75 -5.69
CA ILE A 402 -5.61 -26.49 -6.14
C ILE A 402 -5.89 -27.25 -7.44
N SER A 403 -7.05 -27.88 -7.56
CA SER A 403 -7.46 -28.59 -8.78
C SER A 403 -7.57 -27.63 -9.97
N SER A 404 -8.25 -26.50 -9.79
CA SER A 404 -8.41 -25.45 -10.81
C SER A 404 -7.07 -24.88 -11.30
N ALA A 405 -6.08 -24.73 -10.41
CA ALA A 405 -4.77 -24.18 -10.73
C ALA A 405 -3.71 -25.24 -11.04
N SER A 406 -4.09 -26.53 -11.23
CA SER A 406 -3.15 -27.66 -11.32
C SER A 406 -2.07 -27.51 -12.39
N ASP A 407 -2.41 -26.96 -13.55
CA ASP A 407 -1.46 -26.78 -14.66
C ASP A 407 -0.44 -25.68 -14.35
N LEU A 408 -0.88 -24.60 -13.70
CA LEU A 408 0.01 -23.51 -13.26
C LEU A 408 0.93 -23.98 -12.11
N ILE A 409 0.40 -24.80 -11.19
CA ILE A 409 1.19 -25.40 -10.10
C ILE A 409 2.31 -26.27 -10.70
N LYS A 410 1.99 -27.13 -11.67
CA LYS A 410 2.99 -27.96 -12.38
C LYS A 410 3.95 -27.09 -13.19
N GLY A 411 3.43 -26.14 -13.97
CA GLY A 411 4.25 -25.25 -14.83
C GLY A 411 5.24 -24.36 -14.07
N HIS A 412 4.96 -24.06 -12.82
CA HIS A 412 5.83 -23.29 -11.92
C HIS A 412 6.61 -24.16 -10.92
N ASN A 413 6.48 -25.48 -10.94
CA ASN A 413 7.09 -26.41 -9.99
C ASN A 413 6.80 -26.05 -8.52
N LEU A 414 5.54 -25.72 -8.19
CA LEU A 414 5.16 -25.39 -6.83
C LEU A 414 4.92 -26.64 -5.99
N SER A 415 5.33 -26.61 -4.72
CA SER A 415 5.01 -27.65 -3.76
C SER A 415 3.52 -27.57 -3.38
N LEU A 416 2.79 -28.70 -3.47
CA LEU A 416 1.37 -28.77 -3.10
C LEU A 416 1.14 -28.42 -1.63
N SER A 417 2.03 -28.83 -0.72
CA SER A 417 1.91 -28.50 0.71
C SER A 417 2.05 -27.00 0.94
N GLU A 418 2.97 -26.35 0.25
CA GLU A 418 3.14 -24.89 0.34
C GLU A 418 1.96 -24.13 -0.30
N VAL A 419 1.46 -24.62 -1.45
CA VAL A 419 0.26 -24.03 -2.08
C VAL A 419 -0.91 -24.11 -1.12
N ARG A 420 -1.18 -25.26 -0.51
CA ARG A 420 -2.26 -25.45 0.45
C ARG A 420 -2.15 -24.48 1.63
N GLU A 421 -0.98 -24.37 2.22
CA GLU A 421 -0.74 -23.45 3.34
C GLU A 421 -1.01 -21.99 2.95
N VAL A 422 -0.51 -21.54 1.77
CA VAL A 422 -0.68 -20.17 1.30
C VAL A 422 -2.13 -19.88 0.88
N VAL A 423 -2.81 -20.82 0.24
CA VAL A 423 -4.24 -20.66 -0.11
C VAL A 423 -5.07 -20.45 1.16
N ILE A 424 -4.83 -21.24 2.20
CA ILE A 424 -5.53 -21.07 3.48
C ILE A 424 -5.19 -19.72 4.12
N SER A 425 -3.89 -19.38 4.27
CA SER A 425 -3.46 -18.25 5.11
C SER A 425 -3.52 -16.89 4.40
N ASP A 426 -3.29 -16.86 3.07
CA ASP A 426 -3.05 -15.62 2.33
C ASP A 426 -4.12 -15.36 1.24
N MET A 427 -5.10 -16.28 1.08
CA MET A 427 -6.23 -16.10 0.18
C MET A 427 -7.56 -16.21 0.94
N LEU A 428 -7.87 -17.37 1.52
CA LEU A 428 -9.16 -17.62 2.17
C LEU A 428 -9.30 -16.89 3.52
N ASN A 429 -8.21 -16.82 4.31
CA ASN A 429 -8.19 -16.14 5.61
C ASN A 429 -7.53 -14.73 5.56
N ASP A 430 -7.27 -14.20 4.38
CA ASP A 430 -6.68 -12.86 4.21
C ASP A 430 -7.79 -11.79 4.12
N GLN A 431 -8.60 -11.68 5.18
CA GLN A 431 -9.64 -10.67 5.35
C GLN A 431 -9.92 -10.41 6.82
N GLN A 432 -10.40 -9.20 7.13
CA GLN A 432 -10.66 -8.76 8.52
C GLN A 432 -12.06 -9.17 9.00
N LEU A 433 -13.04 -9.15 8.11
CA LEU A 433 -14.39 -9.61 8.40
C LEU A 433 -14.61 -11.04 7.92
N PRO A 434 -15.36 -11.87 8.66
CA PRO A 434 -15.85 -13.14 8.14
C PRO A 434 -16.78 -12.90 6.94
N VAL A 435 -16.91 -13.89 6.05
CA VAL A 435 -17.83 -13.81 4.91
C VAL A 435 -19.28 -13.83 5.40
N ASP A 436 -19.56 -14.54 6.49
CA ASP A 436 -20.87 -14.60 7.13
C ASP A 436 -21.25 -13.24 7.72
N ARG A 437 -22.24 -12.58 7.12
CA ARG A 437 -22.77 -11.26 7.52
C ARG A 437 -23.31 -11.24 8.96
N SER A 438 -23.79 -12.36 9.49
CA SER A 438 -24.33 -12.45 10.84
C SER A 438 -23.27 -12.24 11.93
N LEU A 439 -21.99 -12.35 11.55
CA LEU A 439 -20.82 -12.16 12.42
C LEU A 439 -20.19 -10.78 12.30
N HIS A 440 -20.80 -9.87 11.52
CA HIS A 440 -20.32 -8.50 11.38
C HIS A 440 -20.67 -7.67 12.63
N PRO A 441 -19.82 -6.66 13.00
CA PRO A 441 -20.07 -5.82 14.17
C PRO A 441 -21.26 -4.88 13.96
#